data_89ceaa7adf6f8d59d1c0dda80f95b3e1
#
_entry.id   89ceaa7adf6f8d59d1c0dda80f95b3e1
#
_cell.length_a   1.000
_cell.length_b   1.000
_cell.length_c   1.000
_cell.angle_alpha   90.00
_cell.angle_beta   90.00
_cell.angle_gamma   90.00
#
_symmetry.space_group_name_H-M   'P 1'
#
loop_
_entity.id
_entity.type
_entity.pdbx_description
1 polymer ?
#
loop_
_entity_poly.entity_id
_entity_poly.type
_entity_poly.pdbx_seq_one_letter_code
_entity_poly.pdbx_strand_id
1 'polypeptide(L)'
;PEAHKIGTVGKPLPNIDVRIAEDGEILVRGPSVFKQYWNKPKETQEAFVDGWFKTGDIGNLDADGFLSITDRKKDLIKTSGGKFIAPQPIENSLKHNVLISEAVVLGEKRKFPSVLIAPNFPLLEEWARGRELAFASRQDLVAHPEIRGLYEGIVDDLNRNLARYEKLK
;
A
#
# COMPACT_ATOMS: atom_id res chain seq x y z
N PRO A 1 5.74 14.70 -24.18
CA PRO A 1 4.82 14.61 -23.05
C PRO A 1 5.14 15.77 -22.13
N GLU A 2 4.30 16.81 -22.18
CA GLU A 2 4.59 18.10 -21.54
C GLU A 2 4.31 18.14 -20.04
N ALA A 3 3.80 17.10 -19.45
CA ALA A 3 3.57 17.05 -18.01
C ALA A 3 3.67 15.61 -17.50
N HIS A 4 4.72 15.32 -16.77
CA HIS A 4 4.83 14.11 -15.96
C HIS A 4 5.15 14.52 -14.51
N LYS A 5 4.65 13.73 -13.55
CA LYS A 5 4.90 13.94 -12.13
C LYS A 5 5.26 12.58 -11.52
N ILE A 6 6.46 12.52 -10.94
CA ILE A 6 6.96 11.28 -10.32
C ILE A 6 5.97 10.84 -9.21
N GLY A 7 5.68 9.54 -9.14
CA GLY A 7 4.70 8.98 -8.20
C GLY A 7 3.25 9.03 -8.67
N THR A 8 3.00 9.48 -9.93
CA THR A 8 1.68 9.48 -10.54
C THR A 8 1.65 8.66 -11.82
N VAL A 9 0.45 8.27 -12.28
CA VAL A 9 0.24 7.63 -13.58
C VAL A 9 -0.06 8.65 -14.69
N GLY A 10 0.04 9.95 -14.38
CA GLY A 10 -0.21 11.04 -15.32
C GLY A 10 -1.61 11.64 -15.19
N LYS A 11 -1.99 12.43 -16.19
CA LYS A 11 -3.34 13.02 -16.29
C LYS A 11 -4.24 12.14 -17.16
N PRO A 12 -5.58 12.21 -16.94
CA PRO A 12 -6.53 11.52 -17.81
C PRO A 12 -6.29 11.85 -19.28
N LEU A 13 -6.46 10.83 -20.14
CA LEU A 13 -6.39 11.01 -21.59
C LEU A 13 -7.56 11.90 -22.08
N PRO A 14 -7.42 12.58 -23.22
CA PRO A 14 -8.53 13.28 -23.86
C PRO A 14 -9.74 12.35 -24.03
N ASN A 15 -10.94 12.83 -23.72
CA ASN A 15 -12.22 12.09 -23.75
C ASN A 15 -12.35 10.94 -22.72
N ILE A 16 -11.48 10.87 -21.72
CA ILE A 16 -11.63 9.98 -20.56
C ILE A 16 -11.88 10.84 -19.33
N ASP A 17 -13.04 10.67 -18.75
CA ASP A 17 -13.38 11.24 -17.45
C ASP A 17 -12.88 10.31 -16.34
N VAL A 18 -12.27 10.90 -15.32
CA VAL A 18 -11.84 10.21 -14.10
C VAL A 18 -12.42 10.92 -12.90
N ARG A 19 -12.97 10.17 -11.96
CA ARG A 19 -13.35 10.68 -10.64
C ARG A 19 -13.00 9.70 -9.54
N ILE A 20 -12.87 10.20 -8.34
CA ILE A 20 -12.65 9.38 -7.13
C ILE A 20 -14.00 9.27 -6.41
N ALA A 21 -14.41 8.04 -6.12
CA ALA A 21 -15.60 7.75 -5.32
C ALA A 21 -15.37 8.07 -3.83
N GLU A 22 -16.44 8.09 -3.02
CA GLU A 22 -16.34 8.36 -1.58
C GLU A 22 -15.44 7.38 -0.82
N ASP A 23 -15.35 6.15 -1.29
CA ASP A 23 -14.50 5.10 -0.73
C ASP A 23 -13.08 5.08 -1.30
N GLY A 24 -12.73 6.08 -2.13
CA GLY A 24 -11.42 6.22 -2.76
C GLY A 24 -11.24 5.45 -4.05
N GLU A 25 -12.26 4.70 -4.54
CA GLU A 25 -12.16 3.96 -5.79
C GLU A 25 -12.07 4.91 -6.99
N ILE A 26 -11.14 4.62 -7.89
CA ILE A 26 -11.00 5.32 -9.17
C ILE A 26 -12.12 4.85 -10.09
N LEU A 27 -12.94 5.78 -10.55
CA LEU A 27 -13.99 5.53 -11.53
C LEU A 27 -13.63 6.19 -12.85
N VAL A 28 -13.84 5.48 -13.96
CA VAL A 28 -13.54 5.99 -15.31
C VAL A 28 -14.74 5.91 -16.22
N ARG A 29 -14.84 6.86 -17.15
CA ARG A 29 -15.87 6.91 -18.18
C ARG A 29 -15.28 7.47 -19.45
N GLY A 30 -15.62 6.89 -20.60
CA GLY A 30 -15.18 7.40 -21.90
C GLY A 30 -15.32 6.38 -23.01
N PRO A 31 -15.04 6.76 -24.26
CA PRO A 31 -15.27 5.89 -25.43
C PRO A 31 -14.38 4.65 -25.47
N SER A 32 -13.22 4.65 -24.80
CA SER A 32 -12.32 3.50 -24.70
C SER A 32 -12.68 2.52 -23.60
N VAL A 33 -13.65 2.86 -22.73
CA VAL A 33 -14.16 1.93 -21.72
C VAL A 33 -15.12 0.96 -22.40
N PHE A 34 -14.94 -0.34 -22.15
CA PHE A 34 -15.82 -1.37 -22.70
C PHE A 34 -17.27 -1.20 -22.18
N LYS A 35 -18.24 -1.70 -22.92
CA LYS A 35 -19.67 -1.56 -22.55
C LYS A 35 -20.19 -2.68 -21.68
N GLN A 36 -19.69 -3.89 -21.90
CA GLN A 36 -20.16 -5.08 -21.17
C GLN A 36 -19.17 -6.24 -21.28
N TYR A 37 -19.23 -7.16 -20.33
CA TYR A 37 -18.59 -8.47 -20.44
C TYR A 37 -19.44 -9.41 -21.29
N TRP A 38 -18.81 -10.17 -22.16
CA TRP A 38 -19.51 -11.12 -23.05
C TRP A 38 -20.24 -12.18 -22.24
N ASN A 39 -21.55 -12.33 -22.47
CA ASN A 39 -22.44 -13.28 -21.77
C ASN A 39 -22.40 -13.22 -20.23
N LYS A 40 -22.05 -12.05 -19.64
CA LYS A 40 -21.94 -11.85 -18.20
C LYS A 40 -22.70 -10.61 -17.74
N PRO A 41 -24.06 -10.64 -17.76
CA PRO A 41 -24.85 -9.46 -17.43
C PRO A 41 -24.72 -9.04 -15.96
N LYS A 42 -24.58 -9.97 -15.03
CA LYS A 42 -24.42 -9.67 -13.59
C LYS A 42 -23.09 -8.99 -13.32
N GLU A 43 -22.00 -9.57 -13.81
CA GLU A 43 -20.66 -9.01 -13.66
C GLU A 43 -20.55 -7.65 -14.36
N THR A 44 -21.28 -7.46 -15.47
CA THR A 44 -21.36 -6.16 -16.15
C THR A 44 -22.07 -5.15 -15.27
N GLN A 45 -23.22 -5.50 -14.69
CA GLN A 45 -23.95 -4.60 -13.78
C GLN A 45 -23.11 -4.24 -12.54
N GLU A 46 -22.38 -5.21 -11.99
CA GLU A 46 -21.49 -5.00 -10.83
C GLU A 46 -20.28 -4.13 -11.15
N ALA A 47 -19.81 -4.16 -12.40
CA ALA A 47 -18.64 -3.41 -12.85
C ALA A 47 -18.91 -1.92 -13.08
N PHE A 48 -20.19 -1.51 -13.15
CA PHE A 48 -20.56 -0.12 -13.42
C PHE A 48 -21.42 0.48 -12.30
N VAL A 49 -21.33 1.78 -12.12
CA VAL A 49 -22.21 2.60 -11.27
C VAL A 49 -22.49 3.91 -11.98
N ASP A 50 -23.77 4.21 -12.24
CA ASP A 50 -24.21 5.44 -12.93
C ASP A 50 -23.45 5.75 -14.23
N GLY A 51 -23.12 4.71 -15.00
CA GLY A 51 -22.36 4.83 -16.26
C GLY A 51 -20.84 4.98 -16.09
N TRP A 52 -20.33 4.88 -14.86
CA TRP A 52 -18.91 4.86 -14.57
C TRP A 52 -18.42 3.43 -14.34
N PHE A 53 -17.32 3.08 -14.98
CA PHE A 53 -16.64 1.82 -14.75
C PHE A 53 -15.84 1.87 -13.44
N LYS A 54 -16.03 0.88 -12.59
CA LYS A 54 -15.30 0.67 -11.35
C LYS A 54 -14.00 -0.04 -11.65
N THR A 55 -12.87 0.64 -11.47
CA THR A 55 -11.55 0.07 -11.80
C THR A 55 -11.09 -1.00 -10.82
N GLY A 56 -11.61 -0.94 -9.59
CA GLY A 56 -11.10 -1.73 -8.47
C GLY A 56 -9.78 -1.21 -7.91
N ASP A 57 -9.30 -0.06 -8.40
CA ASP A 57 -8.10 0.61 -7.91
C ASP A 57 -8.49 1.76 -6.98
N ILE A 58 -7.73 1.97 -5.93
CA ILE A 58 -7.85 3.10 -5.00
C ILE A 58 -6.80 4.14 -5.38
N GLY A 59 -7.18 5.41 -5.34
CA GLY A 59 -6.26 6.49 -5.68
C GLY A 59 -6.80 7.87 -5.39
N ASN A 60 -6.06 8.86 -5.84
CA ASN A 60 -6.44 10.26 -5.73
C ASN A 60 -6.05 11.07 -6.98
N LEU A 61 -6.74 12.19 -7.17
CA LEU A 61 -6.39 13.23 -8.12
C LEU A 61 -5.85 14.41 -7.32
N ASP A 62 -4.66 14.87 -7.67
CA ASP A 62 -4.13 16.10 -7.06
C ASP A 62 -4.75 17.37 -7.67
N ALA A 63 -4.40 18.53 -7.11
CA ALA A 63 -4.91 19.83 -7.56
C ALA A 63 -4.53 20.16 -9.03
N ASP A 64 -3.47 19.56 -9.54
CA ASP A 64 -2.99 19.72 -10.92
C ASP A 64 -3.63 18.72 -11.87
N GLY A 65 -4.47 17.79 -11.37
CA GLY A 65 -5.16 16.76 -12.13
C GLY A 65 -4.31 15.52 -12.43
N PHE A 66 -3.22 15.29 -11.70
CA PHE A 66 -2.44 14.04 -11.80
C PHE A 66 -3.08 12.96 -10.94
N LEU A 67 -3.25 11.78 -11.55
CA LEU A 67 -3.80 10.60 -10.89
C LEU A 67 -2.67 9.78 -10.25
N SER A 68 -2.83 9.44 -8.98
CA SER A 68 -2.00 8.47 -8.26
C SER A 68 -2.83 7.26 -7.89
N ILE A 69 -2.32 6.06 -8.17
CA ILE A 69 -2.90 4.79 -7.71
C ILE A 69 -2.15 4.40 -6.43
N THR A 70 -2.89 4.17 -5.37
CA THR A 70 -2.31 3.87 -4.05
C THR A 70 -2.45 2.41 -3.67
N ASP A 71 -3.55 1.75 -4.06
CA ASP A 71 -3.81 0.34 -3.72
C ASP A 71 -4.88 -0.28 -4.62
N ARG A 72 -5.14 -1.56 -4.42
CA ARG A 72 -6.30 -2.29 -4.94
C ARG A 72 -7.42 -2.32 -3.91
N LYS A 73 -8.65 -2.02 -4.30
CA LYS A 73 -9.82 -2.03 -3.40
C LYS A 73 -10.01 -3.36 -2.67
N LYS A 74 -9.77 -4.49 -3.36
CA LYS A 74 -9.86 -5.83 -2.80
C LYS A 74 -8.76 -6.15 -1.77
N ASP A 75 -7.65 -5.42 -1.85
CA ASP A 75 -6.48 -5.63 -0.99
C ASP A 75 -6.50 -4.72 0.25
N LEU A 76 -7.50 -3.79 0.31
CA LEU A 76 -7.70 -2.97 1.50
C LEU A 76 -8.03 -3.83 2.72
N ILE A 77 -7.32 -3.57 3.80
CA ILE A 77 -7.55 -4.20 5.10
C ILE A 77 -8.69 -3.47 5.82
N LYS A 78 -9.76 -4.20 6.19
CA LYS A 78 -10.83 -3.65 7.02
C LYS A 78 -10.62 -4.02 8.48
N THR A 79 -10.29 -3.04 9.32
CA THR A 79 -10.15 -3.23 10.76
C THR A 79 -11.48 -3.54 11.44
N SER A 80 -11.46 -4.09 12.67
CA SER A 80 -12.67 -4.33 13.47
C SER A 80 -13.44 -3.06 13.79
N GLY A 81 -12.81 -1.88 13.73
CA GLY A 81 -13.44 -0.57 13.89
C GLY A 81 -14.06 -0.04 12.59
N GLY A 82 -14.08 -0.81 11.49
CA GLY A 82 -14.67 -0.45 10.20
C GLY A 82 -13.82 0.52 9.36
N LYS A 83 -12.58 0.81 9.77
CA LYS A 83 -11.67 1.63 8.97
C LYS A 83 -10.96 0.79 7.94
N PHE A 84 -10.79 1.35 6.73
CA PHE A 84 -9.98 0.75 5.67
C PHE A 84 -8.56 1.28 5.75
N ILE A 85 -7.60 0.39 5.56
CA ILE A 85 -6.16 0.66 5.53
C ILE A 85 -5.65 0.15 4.19
N ALA A 86 -4.88 0.98 3.49
CA ALA A 86 -4.14 0.61 2.29
C ALA A 86 -2.78 0.00 2.70
N PRO A 87 -2.55 -1.31 2.56
CA PRO A 87 -1.31 -1.93 3.04
C PRO A 87 -0.10 -1.56 2.20
N GLN A 88 -0.23 -1.46 0.87
CA GLN A 88 0.91 -1.27 -0.03
C GLN A 88 1.73 0.00 0.20
N PRO A 89 1.14 1.19 0.44
CA PRO A 89 1.93 2.38 0.77
C PRO A 89 2.78 2.21 2.04
N ILE A 90 2.23 1.54 3.05
CA ILE A 90 2.92 1.26 4.31
C ILE A 90 4.07 0.27 4.08
N GLU A 91 3.80 -0.85 3.40
CA GLU A 91 4.78 -1.87 3.05
C GLU A 91 5.92 -1.30 2.19
N ASN A 92 5.59 -0.52 1.17
CA ASN A 92 6.56 0.14 0.31
C ASN A 92 7.43 1.12 1.10
N SER A 93 6.85 1.89 2.02
CA SER A 93 7.61 2.81 2.88
C SER A 93 8.60 2.08 3.77
N LEU A 94 8.23 0.93 4.32
CA LEU A 94 9.14 0.08 5.09
C LEU A 94 10.28 -0.48 4.23
N LYS A 95 9.96 -0.93 3.01
CA LYS A 95 10.95 -1.48 2.07
C LYS A 95 11.95 -0.46 1.51
N HIS A 96 11.76 0.83 1.71
CA HIS A 96 12.80 1.83 1.46
C HIS A 96 13.99 1.71 2.42
N ASN A 97 13.81 1.07 3.58
CA ASN A 97 14.93 0.78 4.47
C ASN A 97 15.71 -0.42 3.98
N VAL A 98 17.01 -0.25 3.73
CA VAL A 98 17.90 -1.29 3.15
C VAL A 98 17.98 -2.57 3.99
N LEU A 99 17.68 -2.51 5.29
CA LEU A 99 17.66 -3.66 6.20
C LEU A 99 16.38 -4.50 6.09
N ILE A 100 15.39 -4.05 5.30
CA ILE A 100 14.12 -4.76 5.09
C ILE A 100 14.09 -5.31 3.66
N SER A 101 13.95 -6.61 3.52
CA SER A 101 13.76 -7.30 2.24
C SER A 101 12.29 -7.27 1.84
N GLU A 102 11.40 -7.62 2.76
CA GLU A 102 9.95 -7.63 2.54
C GLU A 102 9.21 -7.19 3.80
N ALA A 103 8.02 -6.61 3.61
CA ALA A 103 7.10 -6.25 4.66
C ALA A 103 5.67 -6.60 4.25
N VAL A 104 4.89 -7.16 5.18
CA VAL A 104 3.49 -7.52 4.95
C VAL A 104 2.65 -7.00 6.10
N VAL A 105 1.70 -6.12 5.81
CA VAL A 105 0.78 -5.56 6.79
C VAL A 105 -0.40 -6.50 7.01
N LEU A 106 -0.70 -6.79 8.26
CA LEU A 106 -1.79 -7.65 8.70
C LEU A 106 -2.74 -6.85 9.59
N GLY A 107 -4.05 -6.98 9.39
CA GLY A 107 -4.99 -6.18 10.20
C GLY A 107 -6.47 -6.52 9.98
N GLU A 108 -6.77 -7.46 9.07
CA GLU A 108 -8.14 -7.82 8.75
C GLU A 108 -8.90 -8.25 10.00
N LYS A 109 -10.02 -7.55 10.29
CA LYS A 109 -10.85 -7.74 11.50
C LYS A 109 -10.13 -7.56 12.84
N ARG A 110 -8.91 -7.02 12.86
CA ARG A 110 -8.14 -6.72 14.08
C ARG A 110 -8.39 -5.29 14.55
N LYS A 111 -8.10 -5.02 15.82
CA LYS A 111 -8.25 -3.67 16.41
C LYS A 111 -7.22 -2.68 15.87
N PHE A 112 -6.07 -3.17 15.46
CA PHE A 112 -4.96 -2.40 14.91
C PHE A 112 -4.20 -3.24 13.87
N PRO A 113 -3.54 -2.59 12.91
CA PRO A 113 -2.65 -3.29 12.01
C PRO A 113 -1.33 -3.65 12.71
N SER A 114 -0.73 -4.72 12.26
CA SER A 114 0.63 -5.15 12.61
C SER A 114 1.38 -5.49 11.33
N VAL A 115 2.70 -5.61 11.41
CA VAL A 115 3.53 -5.92 10.24
C VAL A 115 4.42 -7.13 10.51
N LEU A 116 4.56 -7.98 9.50
CA LEU A 116 5.62 -8.97 9.41
C LEU A 116 6.74 -8.39 8.56
N ILE A 117 7.96 -8.39 9.10
CA ILE A 117 9.14 -7.89 8.41
C ILE A 117 10.09 -9.07 8.14
N ALA A 118 10.47 -9.24 6.87
CA ALA A 118 11.56 -10.10 6.48
C ALA A 118 12.84 -9.27 6.40
N PRO A 119 13.84 -9.56 7.23
CA PRO A 119 15.13 -8.86 7.19
C PRO A 119 15.88 -9.07 5.88
N ASN A 120 16.60 -8.06 5.43
CA ASN A 120 17.67 -8.23 4.47
C ASN A 120 18.88 -8.82 5.21
N PHE A 121 18.94 -10.15 5.31
CA PHE A 121 19.93 -10.84 6.13
C PHE A 121 21.39 -10.48 5.81
N PRO A 122 21.81 -10.39 4.53
CA PRO A 122 23.19 -9.97 4.22
C PRO A 122 23.57 -8.64 4.88
N LEU A 123 22.72 -7.62 4.72
CA LEU A 123 22.97 -6.29 5.29
C LEU A 123 22.77 -6.25 6.81
N LEU A 124 21.83 -7.03 7.33
CA LEU A 124 21.61 -7.11 8.78
C LEU A 124 22.78 -7.80 9.49
N GLU A 125 23.34 -8.87 8.91
CA GLU A 125 24.53 -9.57 9.42
C GLU A 125 25.75 -8.65 9.40
N GLU A 126 25.92 -7.83 8.34
CA GLU A 126 26.99 -6.83 8.27
C GLU A 126 26.82 -5.75 9.33
N TRP A 127 25.61 -5.22 9.48
CA TRP A 127 25.25 -4.23 10.50
C TRP A 127 25.54 -4.75 11.92
N ALA A 128 25.18 -6.00 12.21
CA ALA A 128 25.40 -6.64 13.51
C ALA A 128 26.89 -6.85 13.81
N ARG A 129 27.68 -7.28 12.81
CA ARG A 129 29.14 -7.44 12.97
C ARG A 129 29.81 -6.10 13.23
N GLY A 130 29.38 -5.02 12.55
CA GLY A 130 29.88 -3.67 12.79
C GLY A 130 29.61 -3.12 14.22
N ARG A 131 28.71 -3.79 14.95
CA ARG A 131 28.36 -3.49 16.36
C ARG A 131 28.85 -4.57 17.33
N GLU A 132 29.66 -5.49 16.86
CA GLU A 132 30.22 -6.59 17.66
C GLU A 132 29.15 -7.47 18.32
N LEU A 133 27.93 -7.57 17.72
CA LEU A 133 26.88 -8.42 18.23
C LEU A 133 27.22 -9.90 17.97
N ALA A 134 27.15 -10.72 19.01
CA ALA A 134 27.37 -12.15 18.91
C ALA A 134 26.08 -12.86 18.50
N PHE A 135 26.13 -13.65 17.41
CA PHE A 135 25.05 -14.52 16.97
C PHE A 135 25.63 -15.78 16.30
N ALA A 136 24.99 -16.92 16.49
CA ALA A 136 25.39 -18.19 15.89
C ALA A 136 24.51 -18.55 14.68
N SER A 137 23.31 -17.99 14.61
CA SER A 137 22.33 -18.27 13.57
C SER A 137 21.51 -16.99 13.25
N ARG A 138 20.79 -17.02 12.10
CA ARG A 138 19.82 -15.98 11.77
C ARG A 138 18.67 -15.89 12.77
N GLN A 139 18.30 -17.02 13.39
CA GLN A 139 17.30 -17.03 14.44
C GLN A 139 17.78 -16.30 15.68
N ASP A 140 19.01 -16.52 16.10
CA ASP A 140 19.62 -15.78 17.22
C ASP A 140 19.70 -14.30 16.91
N LEU A 141 20.09 -13.96 15.67
CA LEU A 141 20.19 -12.58 15.21
C LEU A 141 18.86 -11.84 15.35
N VAL A 142 17.78 -12.37 14.79
CA VAL A 142 16.46 -11.69 14.85
C VAL A 142 15.85 -11.69 16.26
N ALA A 143 16.28 -12.60 17.13
CA ALA A 143 15.86 -12.62 18.53
C ALA A 143 16.65 -11.64 19.40
N HIS A 144 17.78 -11.12 18.89
CA HIS A 144 18.64 -10.21 19.65
C HIS A 144 17.91 -8.92 20.01
N PRO A 145 17.97 -8.43 21.28
CA PRO A 145 17.25 -7.23 21.73
C PRO A 145 17.57 -5.98 20.91
N GLU A 146 18.84 -5.78 20.52
CA GLU A 146 19.22 -4.63 19.69
C GLU A 146 18.63 -4.68 18.29
N ILE A 147 18.52 -5.88 17.69
CA ILE A 147 17.87 -6.05 16.38
C ILE A 147 16.37 -5.80 16.50
N ARG A 148 15.74 -6.25 17.56
CA ARG A 148 14.34 -5.95 17.84
C ARG A 148 14.13 -4.45 18.00
N GLY A 149 14.93 -3.78 18.82
CA GLY A 149 14.87 -2.33 19.00
C GLY A 149 15.13 -1.54 17.71
N LEU A 150 16.02 -2.04 16.83
CA LEU A 150 16.26 -1.45 15.51
C LEU A 150 14.98 -1.44 14.66
N TYR A 151 14.32 -2.59 14.53
CA TYR A 151 13.08 -2.67 13.73
C TYR A 151 11.90 -1.95 14.37
N GLU A 152 11.78 -1.98 15.71
CA GLU A 152 10.80 -1.16 16.44
C GLU A 152 11.00 0.33 16.14
N GLY A 153 12.25 0.81 16.14
CA GLY A 153 12.58 2.19 15.78
C GLY A 153 12.18 2.55 14.34
N ILE A 154 12.41 1.65 13.37
CA ILE A 154 12.00 1.86 11.96
C ILE A 154 10.47 1.96 11.87
N VAL A 155 9.74 1.09 12.56
CA VAL A 155 8.26 1.11 12.59
C VAL A 155 7.75 2.37 13.27
N ASP A 156 8.37 2.79 14.38
CA ASP A 156 7.97 4.01 15.10
C ASP A 156 8.19 5.27 14.27
N ASP A 157 9.28 5.33 13.50
CA ASP A 157 9.54 6.45 12.60
C ASP A 157 8.47 6.53 11.49
N LEU A 158 8.10 5.40 10.90
CA LEU A 158 6.99 5.34 9.94
C LEU A 158 5.67 5.77 10.59
N ASN A 159 5.37 5.29 11.78
CA ASN A 159 4.15 5.57 12.53
C ASN A 159 3.92 7.07 12.80
N ARG A 160 4.97 7.90 12.80
CA ARG A 160 4.84 9.37 12.96
C ARG A 160 4.07 10.02 11.83
N ASN A 161 4.15 9.43 10.63
CA ASN A 161 3.52 9.95 9.42
C ASN A 161 2.17 9.28 9.11
N LEU A 162 1.78 8.25 9.85
CA LEU A 162 0.53 7.51 9.63
C LEU A 162 -0.62 8.08 10.46
N ALA A 163 -1.84 7.99 9.91
CA ALA A 163 -3.07 8.29 10.64
C ALA A 163 -3.21 7.34 11.83
N ARG A 164 -3.93 7.77 12.88
CA ARG A 164 -4.05 7.02 14.13
C ARG A 164 -4.50 5.55 13.95
N TYR A 165 -5.40 5.32 12.99
CA TYR A 165 -5.96 3.98 12.73
C TYR A 165 -5.06 3.11 11.84
N GLU A 166 -4.06 3.70 11.18
CA GLU A 166 -3.07 3.02 10.33
C GLU A 166 -1.81 2.63 11.09
N LYS A 167 -1.60 3.19 12.28
CA LYS A 167 -0.38 2.94 13.07
C LYS A 167 -0.20 1.48 13.39
N LEU A 168 0.96 0.95 13.02
CA LEU A 168 1.39 -0.41 13.27
C LEU A 168 1.67 -0.63 14.77
N LYS A 169 1.34 -1.86 15.25
CA LYS A 169 1.60 -2.31 16.62
C LYS A 169 2.11 -3.73 16.63
#